data_1ce420a29093a30738e82ff848405851
#
_entry.id   1ce420a29093a30738e82ff848405851
#
_cell.length_a   1.000
_cell.length_b   1.000
_cell.length_c   1.000
_cell.angle_alpha   90.00
_cell.angle_beta   90.00
_cell.angle_gamma   90.00
#
_symmetry.space_group_name_H-M   'P 1'
#
loop_
_entity.id
_entity.type
_entity.pdbx_description
1 polymer ?
#
loop_
_entity_poly.entity_id
_entity_poly.type
_entity_poly.pdbx_seq_one_letter_code
_entity_poly.pdbx_strand_id
1 'polypeptide(L)'
;LLSDVPDLWDVKMDSSPTDCGASRFRPEGAHEPIIDFVKRVTDRPVVGVGRFTSPDTMVSQIRRGVLDLIGGARASIADPFLPTKIREGNSDDIRECIGCNICIASWHDGVPVRCTQNATAGEEWRRGWHPERFTRAPEPGNVLVVGGGPAGLEAALVAAKQGFEVTIAEQTDDWGGRVLKESQLPGMATWRRVRDYR
;
A
#
# COMPACT_ATOMS: atom_id res chain seq x y z
N LEU A 1 22.49 20.67 -19.06
CA LEU A 1 21.98 22.03 -19.32
C LEU A 1 21.07 22.56 -18.22
N LEU A 2 20.30 21.68 -17.55
CA LEU A 2 19.43 22.03 -16.41
C LEU A 2 19.78 21.25 -15.14
N SER A 3 20.86 20.46 -15.18
CA SER A 3 21.22 19.49 -14.14
C SER A 3 21.35 20.09 -12.74
N ASP A 4 21.79 21.34 -12.65
CA ASP A 4 22.12 22.03 -11.39
C ASP A 4 21.17 23.19 -11.07
N VAL A 5 20.13 23.40 -11.90
CA VAL A 5 19.16 24.48 -11.71
C VAL A 5 18.18 24.20 -10.56
N PRO A 6 17.54 23.03 -10.47
CA PRO A 6 16.67 22.73 -9.33
C PRO A 6 17.48 22.29 -8.11
N ASP A 7 16.94 22.50 -6.92
CA ASP A 7 17.51 22.01 -5.68
C ASP A 7 17.28 20.50 -5.47
N LEU A 8 16.27 19.95 -6.13
CA LEU A 8 15.88 18.56 -6.07
C LEU A 8 15.16 18.16 -7.37
N TRP A 9 15.44 16.95 -7.85
CA TRP A 9 14.74 16.35 -8.99
C TRP A 9 13.68 15.37 -8.53
N ASP A 10 12.41 15.60 -8.87
CA ASP A 10 11.34 14.60 -8.79
C ASP A 10 11.14 13.98 -10.17
N VAL A 11 11.59 12.74 -10.34
CA VAL A 11 11.65 12.07 -11.64
C VAL A 11 10.44 11.18 -11.85
N LYS A 12 9.66 11.52 -12.87
CA LYS A 12 8.48 10.77 -13.30
C LYS A 12 8.62 10.28 -14.74
N MET A 13 7.81 9.30 -15.09
CA MET A 13 7.61 8.90 -16.48
C MET A 13 6.75 9.94 -17.22
N ASP A 14 6.92 10.02 -18.52
CA ASP A 14 6.35 11.06 -19.37
C ASP A 14 4.81 11.03 -19.53
N SER A 15 4.19 9.88 -19.29
CA SER A 15 2.75 9.72 -19.47
C SER A 15 2.06 8.98 -18.35
N SER A 16 0.80 9.35 -18.09
CA SER A 16 -0.02 8.71 -17.06
C SER A 16 -0.16 7.19 -17.26
N PRO A 17 -0.41 6.65 -18.46
CA PRO A 17 -0.45 5.21 -18.67
C PRO A 17 0.85 4.50 -18.33
N THR A 18 1.99 5.14 -18.58
CA THR A 18 3.31 4.59 -18.29
C THR A 18 3.67 4.74 -16.83
N ASP A 19 3.44 5.91 -16.25
CA ASP A 19 3.68 6.21 -14.83
C ASP A 19 2.80 5.37 -13.91
N CYS A 20 1.52 5.21 -14.26
CA CYS A 20 0.57 4.34 -13.55
C CYS A 20 0.72 2.86 -13.92
N GLY A 21 1.50 2.53 -14.93
CA GLY A 21 1.70 1.18 -15.44
C GLY A 21 2.40 0.22 -14.48
N ALA A 22 3.06 0.72 -13.43
CA ALA A 22 3.63 -0.09 -12.36
C ALA A 22 2.52 -0.69 -11.46
N SER A 23 1.65 -1.48 -12.06
CA SER A 23 0.60 -2.26 -11.41
C SER A 23 1.16 -3.60 -10.91
N ARG A 24 0.28 -4.49 -10.43
CA ARG A 24 0.64 -5.86 -10.01
C ARG A 24 1.36 -6.70 -11.06
N PHE A 25 1.23 -6.35 -12.33
CA PHE A 25 1.88 -7.07 -13.44
C PHE A 25 3.33 -6.62 -13.69
N ARG A 26 3.82 -5.64 -12.94
CA ARG A 26 5.21 -5.18 -13.00
C ARG A 26 5.84 -5.20 -11.61
N PRO A 27 7.14 -5.49 -11.51
CA PRO A 27 7.84 -5.43 -10.24
C PRO A 27 7.91 -4.01 -9.68
N GLU A 28 8.23 -3.91 -8.39
CA GLU A 28 8.63 -2.63 -7.80
C GLU A 28 9.89 -2.12 -8.48
N GLY A 29 10.00 -0.80 -8.61
CA GLY A 29 11.15 -0.19 -9.26
C GLY A 29 11.18 -0.39 -10.78
N ALA A 30 10.10 -0.79 -11.42
CA ALA A 30 10.03 -1.00 -12.87
C ALA A 30 10.43 0.22 -13.71
N HIS A 31 10.50 1.41 -13.10
CA HIS A 31 10.96 2.64 -13.74
C HIS A 31 12.49 2.78 -13.75
N GLU A 32 13.22 2.02 -12.95
CA GLU A 32 14.67 2.12 -12.80
C GLU A 32 15.43 2.18 -14.13
N PRO A 33 15.18 1.29 -15.12
CA PRO A 33 15.94 1.31 -16.38
C PRO A 33 15.79 2.61 -17.17
N ILE A 34 14.77 3.41 -16.86
CA ILE A 34 14.46 4.66 -17.56
C ILE A 34 15.02 5.86 -16.80
N ILE A 35 15.10 5.79 -15.47
CA ILE A 35 15.44 6.92 -14.61
C ILE A 35 16.87 6.84 -14.04
N ASP A 36 17.54 5.71 -14.12
CA ASP A 36 18.87 5.49 -13.51
C ASP A 36 19.95 6.45 -14.02
N PHE A 37 19.80 6.97 -15.25
CA PHE A 37 20.76 7.91 -15.83
C PHE A 37 20.75 9.28 -15.14
N VAL A 38 19.64 9.65 -14.46
CA VAL A 38 19.50 11.00 -13.88
C VAL A 38 20.59 11.28 -12.86
N LYS A 39 20.90 10.32 -11.98
CA LYS A 39 22.01 10.45 -11.01
C LYS A 39 23.40 10.60 -11.65
N ARG A 40 23.56 10.23 -12.92
CA ARG A 40 24.83 10.38 -13.65
C ARG A 40 25.01 11.78 -14.25
N VAL A 41 23.96 12.58 -14.27
CA VAL A 41 23.96 13.90 -14.91
C VAL A 41 23.70 15.06 -13.93
N THR A 42 23.48 14.76 -12.65
CA THR A 42 23.27 15.78 -11.61
C THR A 42 23.83 15.32 -10.25
N ASP A 43 24.37 16.29 -9.50
CA ASP A 43 24.77 16.10 -8.09
C ASP A 43 23.62 16.43 -7.12
N ARG A 44 22.49 16.92 -7.64
CA ARG A 44 21.32 17.24 -6.82
C ARG A 44 20.60 15.97 -6.36
N PRO A 45 19.89 16.02 -5.22
CA PRO A 45 19.07 14.90 -4.77
C PRO A 45 18.03 14.51 -5.80
N VAL A 46 17.85 13.21 -5.99
CA VAL A 46 16.87 12.64 -6.92
C VAL A 46 15.84 11.82 -6.17
N VAL A 47 14.58 12.20 -6.31
CA VAL A 47 13.42 11.44 -5.88
C VAL A 47 12.88 10.64 -7.06
N GLY A 48 12.59 9.39 -6.88
CA GLY A 48 11.96 8.58 -7.92
C GLY A 48 10.81 7.74 -7.37
N VAL A 49 9.91 7.38 -8.27
CA VAL A 49 8.76 6.54 -8.00
C VAL A 49 8.89 5.21 -8.74
N GLY A 50 8.21 4.18 -8.26
CA GLY A 50 8.25 2.85 -8.88
C GLY A 50 7.31 1.88 -8.19
N ARG A 51 6.25 2.38 -7.55
CA ARG A 51 5.34 1.60 -6.70
C ARG A 51 6.10 0.86 -5.58
N PHE A 52 7.11 1.48 -5.02
CA PHE A 52 7.83 0.93 -3.88
C PHE A 52 6.87 0.68 -2.72
N THR A 53 6.86 -0.55 -2.21
CA THR A 53 6.01 -0.98 -1.09
C THR A 53 6.83 -1.71 -0.03
N SER A 54 7.89 -2.39 -0.45
CA SER A 54 8.81 -3.10 0.42
C SER A 54 9.94 -2.19 0.88
N PRO A 55 10.22 -2.09 2.20
CA PRO A 55 11.38 -1.38 2.72
C PRO A 55 12.71 -1.87 2.12
N ASP A 56 12.85 -3.16 1.88
CA ASP A 56 14.07 -3.74 1.30
C ASP A 56 14.34 -3.22 -0.12
N THR A 57 13.29 -3.15 -0.94
CA THR A 57 13.41 -2.58 -2.29
C THR A 57 13.77 -1.09 -2.22
N MET A 58 13.16 -0.32 -1.31
CA MET A 58 13.48 1.10 -1.10
C MET A 58 14.95 1.28 -0.69
N VAL A 59 15.42 0.52 0.29
CA VAL A 59 16.82 0.56 0.76
C VAL A 59 17.78 0.16 -0.35
N SER A 60 17.42 -0.84 -1.16
CA SER A 60 18.23 -1.26 -2.30
C SER A 60 18.43 -0.13 -3.32
N GLN A 61 17.38 0.64 -3.65
CA GLN A 61 17.47 1.78 -4.56
C GLN A 61 18.45 2.84 -4.06
N ILE A 62 18.36 3.17 -2.77
CA ILE A 62 19.25 4.17 -2.14
C ILE A 62 20.69 3.67 -2.08
N ARG A 63 20.92 2.43 -1.60
CA ARG A 63 22.28 1.87 -1.45
C ARG A 63 23.02 1.71 -2.77
N ARG A 64 22.29 1.42 -3.85
CA ARG A 64 22.88 1.34 -5.20
C ARG A 64 23.10 2.70 -5.86
N GLY A 65 22.68 3.79 -5.21
CA GLY A 65 22.82 5.15 -5.75
C GLY A 65 21.93 5.42 -6.97
N VAL A 66 20.85 4.68 -7.14
CA VAL A 66 19.86 4.94 -8.20
C VAL A 66 19.01 6.16 -7.85
N LEU A 67 18.62 6.26 -6.59
CA LEU A 67 17.83 7.36 -6.03
C LEU A 67 18.45 7.83 -4.70
N ASP A 68 18.18 9.07 -4.32
CA ASP A 68 18.49 9.60 -2.99
C ASP A 68 17.26 9.55 -2.08
N LEU A 69 16.07 9.65 -2.65
CA LEU A 69 14.79 9.66 -1.94
C LEU A 69 13.76 8.79 -2.67
N ILE A 70 12.86 8.20 -1.91
CA ILE A 70 11.79 7.35 -2.44
C ILE A 70 10.47 8.11 -2.44
N GLY A 71 9.87 8.26 -3.61
CA GLY A 71 8.52 8.77 -3.78
C GLY A 71 7.48 7.63 -3.68
N GLY A 72 6.43 7.83 -2.89
CA GLY A 72 5.50 6.73 -2.57
C GLY A 72 4.03 7.12 -2.44
N ALA A 73 3.34 7.54 -3.53
CA ALA A 73 1.93 7.87 -3.46
C ALA A 73 1.05 6.67 -3.06
N ARG A 74 1.07 5.58 -3.84
CA ARG A 74 0.20 4.41 -3.58
C ARG A 74 0.57 3.66 -2.31
N ALA A 75 1.86 3.63 -1.97
CA ALA A 75 2.30 3.06 -0.71
C ALA A 75 1.73 3.83 0.48
N SER A 76 1.74 5.18 0.42
CA SER A 76 1.16 6.04 1.46
C SER A 76 -0.36 5.99 1.53
N ILE A 77 -1.06 5.73 0.41
CA ILE A 77 -2.51 5.48 0.42
C ILE A 77 -2.82 4.15 1.12
N ALA A 78 -2.01 3.12 0.86
CA ALA A 78 -2.17 1.81 1.49
C ALA A 78 -1.80 1.87 2.98
N ASP A 79 -0.68 2.51 3.31
CA ASP A 79 -0.22 2.72 4.68
C ASP A 79 0.31 4.13 4.91
N PRO A 80 -0.52 5.04 5.48
CA PRO A 80 -0.09 6.40 5.79
C PRO A 80 1.06 6.49 6.80
N PHE A 81 1.27 5.43 7.59
CA PHE A 81 2.31 5.35 8.62
C PHE A 81 3.54 4.55 8.19
N LEU A 82 3.65 4.18 6.91
CA LEU A 82 4.78 3.43 6.38
C LEU A 82 6.15 3.99 6.80
N PRO A 83 6.45 5.29 6.69
CA PRO A 83 7.75 5.82 7.13
C PRO A 83 8.00 5.66 8.63
N THR A 84 6.95 5.80 9.44
CA THR A 84 7.03 5.61 10.90
C THR A 84 7.30 4.15 11.23
N LYS A 85 6.59 3.22 10.61
CA LYS A 85 6.77 1.77 10.80
C LYS A 85 8.18 1.32 10.40
N ILE A 86 8.71 1.84 9.28
CA ILE A 86 10.12 1.58 8.88
C ILE A 86 11.09 2.10 9.95
N ARG A 87 10.91 3.34 10.40
CA ARG A 87 11.79 3.95 11.41
C ARG A 87 11.78 3.18 12.73
N GLU A 88 10.65 2.61 13.10
CA GLU A 88 10.45 1.88 14.36
C GLU A 88 10.77 0.37 14.24
N GLY A 89 11.12 -0.11 13.04
CA GLY A 89 11.42 -1.51 12.79
C GLY A 89 10.19 -2.43 12.71
N ASN A 90 9.00 -1.86 12.59
CA ASN A 90 7.71 -2.57 12.55
C ASN A 90 7.31 -2.90 11.10
N SER A 91 8.23 -3.48 10.33
CA SER A 91 8.03 -3.74 8.90
C SER A 91 6.89 -4.74 8.63
N ASP A 92 6.66 -5.69 9.53
CA ASP A 92 5.60 -6.69 9.42
C ASP A 92 4.18 -6.09 9.53
N ASP A 93 4.07 -4.92 10.15
CA ASP A 93 2.80 -4.19 10.29
C ASP A 93 2.47 -3.30 9.08
N ILE A 94 3.31 -3.27 8.05
CA ILE A 94 3.07 -2.44 6.87
C ILE A 94 1.97 -3.04 5.99
N ARG A 95 0.93 -2.24 5.70
CA ARG A 95 -0.07 -2.57 4.67
C ARG A 95 0.53 -2.34 3.29
N GLU A 96 1.20 -3.31 2.75
CA GLU A 96 1.83 -3.16 1.44
C GLU A 96 0.82 -2.96 0.32
N CYS A 97 1.09 -2.01 -0.56
CA CYS A 97 0.29 -1.80 -1.77
C CYS A 97 0.36 -3.04 -2.68
N ILE A 98 -0.78 -3.61 -3.02
CA ILE A 98 -0.88 -4.79 -3.90
C ILE A 98 -0.90 -4.46 -5.40
N GLY A 99 -0.77 -3.19 -5.78
CA GLY A 99 -0.74 -2.76 -7.17
C GLY A 99 -2.05 -2.96 -7.94
N CYS A 100 -3.20 -3.01 -7.25
CA CYS A 100 -4.51 -3.21 -7.87
C CYS A 100 -5.02 -2.00 -8.67
N ASN A 101 -4.43 -0.82 -8.46
CA ASN A 101 -4.77 0.44 -9.11
C ASN A 101 -6.20 0.96 -8.90
N ILE A 102 -6.95 0.45 -7.92
CA ILE A 102 -8.30 0.96 -7.63
C ILE A 102 -8.29 2.46 -7.25
N CYS A 103 -7.25 2.92 -6.54
CA CYS A 103 -7.08 4.33 -6.19
C CYS A 103 -6.88 5.22 -7.43
N ILE A 104 -6.17 4.72 -8.44
CA ILE A 104 -5.96 5.42 -9.71
C ILE A 104 -7.27 5.45 -10.52
N ALA A 105 -7.98 4.32 -10.63
CA ALA A 105 -9.29 4.27 -11.29
C ALA A 105 -10.27 5.25 -10.63
N SER A 106 -10.37 5.25 -9.31
CA SER A 106 -11.23 6.18 -8.56
C SER A 106 -10.91 7.64 -8.87
N TRP A 107 -9.60 7.98 -8.95
CA TRP A 107 -9.17 9.33 -9.27
C TRP A 107 -9.53 9.71 -10.72
N HIS A 108 -9.35 8.83 -11.69
CA HIS A 108 -9.73 9.07 -13.08
C HIS A 108 -11.24 9.24 -13.24
N ASP A 109 -12.04 8.49 -12.49
CA ASP A 109 -13.50 8.57 -12.52
C ASP A 109 -14.05 9.74 -11.70
N GLY A 110 -13.20 10.53 -11.05
CA GLY A 110 -13.60 11.68 -10.23
C GLY A 110 -14.39 11.31 -8.97
N VAL A 111 -14.24 10.06 -8.49
CA VAL A 111 -14.87 9.60 -7.26
C VAL A 111 -13.85 9.55 -6.11
N PRO A 112 -14.29 9.51 -4.84
CA PRO A 112 -13.38 9.43 -3.69
C PRO A 112 -12.42 8.24 -3.81
N VAL A 113 -11.14 8.50 -3.59
CA VAL A 113 -10.08 7.47 -3.62
C VAL A 113 -10.40 6.35 -2.64
N ARG A 114 -10.18 5.12 -3.08
CA ARG A 114 -10.32 3.89 -2.28
C ARG A 114 -9.05 3.08 -2.33
N CYS A 115 -8.84 2.24 -1.31
CA CYS A 115 -7.73 1.30 -1.28
C CYS A 115 -8.22 -0.09 -0.85
N THR A 116 -7.74 -1.14 -1.52
CA THR A 116 -8.05 -2.52 -1.17
C THR A 116 -7.42 -2.92 0.17
N GLN A 117 -6.26 -2.35 0.50
CA GLN A 117 -5.54 -2.64 1.75
C GLN A 117 -5.98 -1.75 2.91
N ASN A 118 -6.30 -0.49 2.65
CA ASN A 118 -6.67 0.49 3.67
C ASN A 118 -8.16 0.82 3.56
N ALA A 119 -8.96 0.23 4.43
CA ALA A 119 -10.41 0.43 4.45
C ALA A 119 -10.83 1.86 4.77
N THR A 120 -9.96 2.66 5.40
CA THR A 120 -10.25 4.06 5.74
C THR A 120 -9.93 5.04 4.63
N ALA A 121 -9.19 4.63 3.59
CA ALA A 121 -8.73 5.52 2.52
C ALA A 121 -9.88 6.28 1.85
N GLY A 122 -9.82 7.61 1.92
CA GLY A 122 -10.83 8.52 1.40
C GLY A 122 -12.07 8.70 2.29
N GLU A 123 -12.08 8.15 3.50
CA GLU A 123 -13.16 8.29 4.48
C GLU A 123 -12.73 9.03 5.74
N GLU A 124 -11.44 9.30 5.89
CA GLU A 124 -10.84 9.83 7.11
C GLU A 124 -11.50 11.14 7.53
N TRP A 125 -11.60 12.10 6.61
CA TRP A 125 -12.19 13.38 6.93
C TRP A 125 -13.72 13.35 7.06
N ARG A 126 -14.39 12.54 6.24
CA ARG A 126 -15.84 12.48 6.22
C ARG A 126 -16.42 11.70 7.39
N ARG A 127 -15.75 10.65 7.81
CA ARG A 127 -16.20 9.72 8.86
C ARG A 127 -15.37 9.78 10.13
N GLY A 128 -14.23 10.51 10.11
CA GLY A 128 -13.28 10.50 11.21
C GLY A 128 -12.59 9.15 11.41
N TRP A 129 -12.60 8.28 10.41
CA TRP A 129 -11.95 6.98 10.50
C TRP A 129 -10.44 7.13 10.49
N HIS A 130 -9.77 6.33 11.30
CA HIS A 130 -8.32 6.31 11.39
C HIS A 130 -7.81 4.89 11.14
N PRO A 131 -6.79 4.69 10.29
CA PRO A 131 -6.34 3.36 9.93
C PRO A 131 -5.65 2.59 11.07
N GLU A 132 -5.11 3.29 12.09
CA GLU A 132 -4.35 2.67 13.18
C GLU A 132 -4.93 2.93 14.58
N ARG A 133 -5.87 3.88 14.71
CA ARG A 133 -6.43 4.25 16.01
C ARG A 133 -7.91 3.90 16.05
N PHE A 134 -8.25 3.00 16.95
CA PHE A 134 -9.62 2.53 17.14
C PHE A 134 -10.08 2.91 18.54
N THR A 135 -11.19 3.64 18.61
CA THR A 135 -11.81 3.97 19.92
C THR A 135 -12.31 2.68 20.54
N ARG A 136 -11.89 2.42 21.78
CA ARG A 136 -12.35 1.25 22.52
C ARG A 136 -13.84 1.37 22.80
N ALA A 137 -14.57 0.27 22.63
CA ALA A 137 -15.99 0.22 22.96
C ALA A 137 -16.17 0.42 24.48
N PRO A 138 -17.16 1.23 24.92
CA PRO A 138 -17.42 1.44 26.35
C PRO A 138 -17.76 0.14 27.07
N GLU A 139 -18.54 -0.72 26.42
CA GLU A 139 -18.99 -2.01 26.94
C GLU A 139 -18.74 -3.08 25.86
N PRO A 140 -17.50 -3.59 25.74
CA PRO A 140 -17.21 -4.63 24.78
C PRO A 140 -17.90 -5.94 25.18
N GLY A 141 -18.55 -6.57 24.21
CA GLY A 141 -19.19 -7.87 24.34
C GLY A 141 -18.63 -8.86 23.34
N ASN A 142 -19.43 -9.87 22.99
CA ASN A 142 -19.06 -10.90 22.03
C ASN A 142 -19.58 -10.55 20.64
N VAL A 143 -18.75 -10.73 19.62
CA VAL A 143 -19.09 -10.52 18.20
C VAL A 143 -18.85 -11.81 17.43
N LEU A 144 -19.86 -12.27 16.72
CA LEU A 144 -19.74 -13.35 15.75
C LEU A 144 -19.65 -12.77 14.34
N VAL A 145 -18.53 -13.02 13.66
CA VAL A 145 -18.35 -12.69 12.25
C VAL A 145 -18.54 -13.96 11.43
N VAL A 146 -19.50 -13.94 10.50
CA VAL A 146 -19.78 -15.08 9.61
C VAL A 146 -19.14 -14.82 8.25
N GLY A 147 -18.14 -15.62 7.90
CA GLY A 147 -17.35 -15.55 6.68
C GLY A 147 -15.99 -14.92 6.89
N GLY A 148 -14.93 -15.68 6.59
CA GLY A 148 -13.51 -15.30 6.69
C GLY A 148 -12.94 -14.65 5.42
N GLY A 149 -13.79 -14.04 4.57
CA GLY A 149 -13.34 -13.24 3.44
C GLY A 149 -12.79 -11.86 3.88
N PRO A 150 -12.27 -11.03 2.95
CA PRO A 150 -11.65 -9.74 3.29
C PRO A 150 -12.51 -8.83 4.17
N ALA A 151 -13.81 -8.77 3.92
CA ALA A 151 -14.74 -7.95 4.69
C ALA A 151 -14.91 -8.46 6.12
N GLY A 152 -15.06 -9.78 6.28
CA GLY A 152 -15.19 -10.40 7.60
C GLY A 152 -13.90 -10.29 8.41
N LEU A 153 -12.75 -10.51 7.78
CA LEU A 153 -11.44 -10.34 8.43
C LEU A 153 -11.20 -8.89 8.87
N GLU A 154 -11.56 -7.89 8.04
CA GLU A 154 -11.45 -6.48 8.42
C GLU A 154 -12.40 -6.15 9.58
N ALA A 155 -13.65 -6.63 9.54
CA ALA A 155 -14.62 -6.42 10.62
C ALA A 155 -14.14 -7.04 11.93
N ALA A 156 -13.60 -8.25 11.87
CA ALA A 156 -13.05 -8.95 13.03
C ALA A 156 -11.85 -8.22 13.62
N LEU A 157 -10.91 -7.79 12.76
CA LEU A 157 -9.73 -7.03 13.18
C LEU A 157 -10.11 -5.74 13.88
N VAL A 158 -11.04 -4.96 13.30
CA VAL A 158 -11.49 -3.69 13.90
C VAL A 158 -12.22 -3.94 15.21
N ALA A 159 -13.14 -4.90 15.27
CA ALA A 159 -13.85 -5.24 16.49
C ALA A 159 -12.90 -5.69 17.61
N ALA A 160 -11.92 -6.54 17.30
CA ALA A 160 -10.90 -6.95 18.28
C ALA A 160 -10.07 -5.77 18.80
N LYS A 161 -9.65 -4.85 17.92
CA LYS A 161 -8.94 -3.62 18.30
C LYS A 161 -9.81 -2.67 19.15
N GLN A 162 -11.12 -2.72 19.00
CA GLN A 162 -12.06 -1.99 19.85
C GLN A 162 -12.35 -2.69 21.19
N GLY A 163 -11.82 -3.91 21.38
CA GLY A 163 -11.89 -4.65 22.66
C GLY A 163 -12.99 -5.71 22.72
N PHE A 164 -13.71 -5.98 21.64
CA PHE A 164 -14.69 -7.06 21.59
C PHE A 164 -13.99 -8.43 21.60
N GLU A 165 -14.65 -9.41 22.19
CA GLU A 165 -14.31 -10.83 22.01
C GLU A 165 -14.89 -11.29 20.67
N VAL A 166 -14.03 -11.67 19.72
CA VAL A 166 -14.45 -11.95 18.34
C VAL A 166 -14.31 -13.42 18.03
N THR A 167 -15.41 -14.01 17.57
CA THR A 167 -15.41 -15.34 16.96
C THR A 167 -15.68 -15.20 15.47
N ILE A 168 -14.85 -15.87 14.63
CA ILE A 168 -15.08 -15.92 13.20
C ILE A 168 -15.52 -17.35 12.82
N ALA A 169 -16.65 -17.45 12.13
CA ALA A 169 -17.13 -18.71 11.55
C ALA A 169 -16.86 -18.68 10.04
N GLU A 170 -16.09 -19.64 9.55
CA GLU A 170 -15.76 -19.81 8.12
C GLU A 170 -16.21 -21.21 7.68
N GLN A 171 -16.73 -21.30 6.46
CA GLN A 171 -17.26 -22.55 5.90
C GLN A 171 -16.12 -23.46 5.41
N THR A 172 -14.98 -22.89 5.06
CA THR A 172 -13.83 -23.62 4.51
C THR A 172 -12.69 -23.67 5.51
N ASP A 173 -11.73 -24.58 5.31
CA ASP A 173 -10.54 -24.69 6.17
C ASP A 173 -9.55 -23.53 6.01
N ASP A 174 -9.74 -22.71 4.96
CA ASP A 174 -8.85 -21.60 4.62
C ASP A 174 -9.55 -20.23 4.78
N TRP A 175 -8.80 -19.26 5.32
CA TRP A 175 -9.21 -17.87 5.44
C TRP A 175 -8.89 -17.08 4.17
N GLY A 176 -9.66 -16.01 3.88
CA GLY A 176 -9.45 -15.12 2.76
C GLY A 176 -10.48 -15.24 1.65
N GLY A 177 -11.28 -16.31 1.64
CA GLY A 177 -12.38 -16.51 0.69
C GLY A 177 -11.92 -16.37 -0.77
N ARG A 178 -12.59 -15.50 -1.53
CA ARG A 178 -12.32 -15.28 -2.95
C ARG A 178 -10.87 -14.81 -3.22
N VAL A 179 -10.31 -13.97 -2.35
CA VAL A 179 -8.95 -13.42 -2.51
C VAL A 179 -7.91 -14.54 -2.53
N LEU A 180 -8.08 -15.58 -1.73
CA LEU A 180 -7.17 -16.71 -1.73
C LEU A 180 -7.16 -17.44 -3.09
N LYS A 181 -8.34 -17.65 -3.68
CA LYS A 181 -8.46 -18.28 -5.00
C LYS A 181 -7.87 -17.39 -6.11
N GLU A 182 -8.16 -16.11 -6.07
CA GLU A 182 -7.64 -15.14 -7.05
C GLU A 182 -6.11 -14.98 -6.96
N SER A 183 -5.53 -15.09 -5.77
CA SER A 183 -4.07 -15.00 -5.59
C SER A 183 -3.28 -16.11 -6.28
N GLN A 184 -3.95 -17.20 -6.68
CA GLN A 184 -3.35 -18.32 -7.42
C GLN A 184 -3.27 -18.04 -8.94
N LEU A 185 -3.95 -17.00 -9.42
CA LEU A 185 -3.90 -16.63 -10.84
C LEU A 185 -2.57 -15.95 -11.18
N PRO A 186 -2.09 -16.09 -12.44
CA PRO A 186 -0.87 -15.44 -12.90
C PRO A 186 -0.89 -13.94 -12.64
N GLY A 187 0.18 -13.40 -12.03
CA GLY A 187 0.32 -11.99 -11.69
C GLY A 187 -0.52 -11.50 -10.51
N MET A 188 -1.25 -12.39 -9.82
CA MET A 188 -2.16 -12.03 -8.72
C MET A 188 -1.63 -12.43 -7.34
N ALA A 189 -0.43 -12.99 -7.23
CA ALA A 189 0.12 -13.50 -5.96
C ALA A 189 0.10 -12.46 -4.83
N THR A 190 0.31 -11.18 -5.12
CA THR A 190 0.28 -10.09 -4.14
C THR A 190 -1.09 -9.88 -3.50
N TRP A 191 -2.17 -10.40 -4.09
CA TRP A 191 -3.52 -10.32 -3.52
C TRP A 191 -3.66 -11.11 -2.23
N ARG A 192 -2.82 -12.12 -2.02
CA ARG A 192 -2.76 -12.85 -0.76
C ARG A 192 -2.51 -11.93 0.44
N ARG A 193 -1.75 -10.84 0.25
CA ARG A 193 -1.50 -9.83 1.28
C ARG A 193 -2.76 -9.16 1.84
N VAL A 194 -3.88 -9.17 1.10
CA VAL A 194 -5.17 -8.68 1.61
C VAL A 194 -5.65 -9.51 2.81
N ARG A 195 -5.39 -10.83 2.77
CA ARG A 195 -5.64 -11.72 3.90
C ARG A 195 -4.53 -11.65 4.95
N ASP A 196 -3.28 -11.72 4.50
CA ASP A 196 -2.12 -11.94 5.38
C ASP A 196 -1.89 -10.75 6.34
N TYR A 197 -2.34 -9.56 5.96
CA TYR A 197 -2.29 -8.38 6.84
C TYR A 197 -3.36 -8.41 7.93
N ARG A 198 -4.53 -9.03 7.72
CA ARG A 198 -5.69 -9.03 8.62
C ARG A 198 -5.66 -10.20 9.58
#